data_adb2775b2980124f2702ee9e38a60707
#
_entry.id   adb2775b2980124f2702ee9e38a60707
#
_cell.length_a   1.000
_cell.length_b   1.000
_cell.length_c   1.000
_cell.angle_alpha   90.00
_cell.angle_beta   90.00
_cell.angle_gamma   90.00
#
_symmetry.space_group_name_H-M   'P 1'
#
loop_
_entity.id
_entity.type
_entity.pdbx_description
1 polymer ?
#
loop_
_entity_poly.entity_id
_entity_poly.type
_entity_poly.pdbx_seq_one_letter_code
_entity_poly.pdbx_strand_id
1 'polypeptide(L)'
;MSILTKKELRQLFFYQVYVRNHTEEGTFKALKKDLDRVKDLGVDILYLIPIHEIGKKQKKGDLGCPYSIQDYRSINAEYGTLDDFKSLIEETHKRDMKVMIDVVFNHTSHDSVLLEKHPEYFYKNEQGEFANRVGDWWDITDLDYTKDKGLWEELISTLEYWTKLGVDGFRWDVASLLPLGFLEMAHERLVEINPDIIFLSESVHGGFVSFLRNQGFDCLSESEIYQVFDMAYDYDVHPYFEGYLKGEMPLRRYLEALILQEEIYPDNYIKMRNLENHDFGRFSPMVNNDESLINNWTAFTFFSKGSTMIYAGQERCDNNKPSLFDIDKVNWKGKDISPLITKCASIVKHKIFAYGYYDIKLYDKDIYFGEYTHDSKKVIGIFNLGKETGFIEVNIPDGTHINKLTGKEVRILDSKLELSLEPIILWV
;
A
#
# COMPACT_ATOMS: atom_id res chain seq x y z
N MET A 1 13.44 0.31 16.83
CA MET A 1 13.31 1.10 15.59
C MET A 1 11.89 1.38 15.27
N SER A 2 10.98 0.46 15.13
CA SER A 2 9.54 0.78 15.10
C SER A 2 9.06 1.61 16.30
N ILE A 3 9.77 1.57 17.42
CA ILE A 3 9.53 2.48 18.57
C ILE A 3 9.58 3.96 18.18
N LEU A 4 10.32 4.32 17.14
CA LEU A 4 10.48 5.69 16.65
C LEU A 4 9.47 6.07 15.57
N THR A 5 8.70 5.11 15.04
CA THR A 5 7.68 5.38 14.03
C THR A 5 6.63 6.34 14.56
N LYS A 6 6.43 7.43 13.84
CA LYS A 6 5.50 8.50 14.20
C LYS A 6 4.07 8.05 13.90
N LYS A 7 3.18 8.06 14.91
CA LYS A 7 1.78 7.65 14.73
C LYS A 7 1.00 8.52 13.73
N GLU A 8 1.46 9.75 13.48
CA GLU A 8 0.89 10.65 12.47
C GLU A 8 0.95 10.08 11.06
N LEU A 9 1.90 9.18 10.78
CA LEU A 9 1.97 8.49 9.49
C LEU A 9 0.70 7.67 9.20
N ARG A 10 -0.11 7.32 10.22
CA ARG A 10 -1.44 6.70 10.04
C ARG A 10 -2.42 7.57 9.25
N GLN A 11 -2.17 8.87 9.16
CA GLN A 11 -3.03 9.81 8.47
C GLN A 11 -2.62 10.06 7.02
N LEU A 12 -1.56 9.40 6.56
CA LEU A 12 -1.08 9.57 5.19
C LEU A 12 -2.00 8.87 4.19
N PHE A 13 -2.21 9.55 3.07
CA PHE A 13 -2.93 9.05 1.93
C PHE A 13 -1.98 8.92 0.73
N PHE A 14 -1.84 7.68 0.24
CA PHE A 14 -0.94 7.30 -0.85
C PHE A 14 -1.73 7.15 -2.15
N TYR A 15 -1.16 7.64 -3.22
CA TYR A 15 -1.67 7.46 -4.57
C TYR A 15 -0.65 6.65 -5.37
N GLN A 16 -0.93 5.36 -5.59
CA GLN A 16 -0.05 4.47 -6.32
C GLN A 16 -0.21 4.64 -7.83
N VAL A 17 0.91 4.79 -8.54
CA VAL A 17 0.93 5.04 -9.98
C VAL A 17 1.89 4.10 -10.70
N TYR A 18 1.41 3.48 -11.76
CA TYR A 18 2.27 2.90 -12.80
C TYR A 18 2.42 3.92 -13.93
N VAL A 19 3.62 4.50 -14.08
CA VAL A 19 3.86 5.61 -15.01
C VAL A 19 3.45 5.25 -16.44
N ARG A 20 3.83 4.05 -16.91
CA ARG A 20 3.48 3.53 -18.26
C ARG A 20 1.99 3.68 -18.58
N ASN A 21 1.13 3.36 -17.63
CA ASN A 21 -0.29 3.18 -17.87
C ASN A 21 -1.17 4.32 -17.34
N HIS A 22 -0.60 5.29 -16.61
CA HIS A 22 -1.36 6.35 -15.95
C HIS A 22 -1.94 7.37 -16.95
N THR A 23 -1.13 7.83 -17.89
CA THR A 23 -1.57 8.78 -18.93
C THR A 23 -1.46 8.17 -20.32
N GLU A 24 -2.02 8.83 -21.34
CA GLU A 24 -1.90 8.37 -22.71
C GLU A 24 -0.42 8.30 -23.14
N GLU A 25 0.37 9.30 -22.78
CA GLU A 25 1.81 9.34 -23.08
C GLU A 25 2.64 8.37 -22.25
N GLY A 26 2.21 8.03 -21.01
CA GLY A 26 2.92 7.13 -20.10
C GLY A 26 4.28 7.67 -19.62
N THR A 27 4.40 8.97 -19.40
CA THR A 27 5.68 9.64 -19.07
C THR A 27 5.60 10.48 -17.80
N PHE A 28 6.76 10.75 -17.18
CA PHE A 28 6.86 11.68 -16.05
C PHE A 28 6.36 13.08 -16.39
N LYS A 29 6.61 13.56 -17.63
CA LYS A 29 6.09 14.85 -18.08
C LYS A 29 4.57 14.90 -18.11
N ALA A 30 3.93 13.81 -18.50
CA ALA A 30 2.49 13.74 -18.55
C ALA A 30 1.90 13.59 -17.14
N LEU A 31 2.47 12.72 -16.30
CA LEU A 31 2.09 12.57 -14.89
C LEU A 31 2.22 13.90 -14.14
N LYS A 32 3.27 14.67 -14.38
CA LYS A 32 3.47 15.99 -13.78
C LYS A 32 2.30 16.95 -14.04
N LYS A 33 1.63 16.87 -15.19
CA LYS A 33 0.45 17.69 -15.50
C LYS A 33 -0.79 17.29 -14.71
N ASP A 34 -0.81 16.08 -14.16
CA ASP A 34 -1.94 15.52 -13.40
C ASP A 34 -1.81 15.74 -11.88
N LEU A 35 -0.70 16.28 -11.40
CA LEU A 35 -0.42 16.43 -9.97
C LEU A 35 -1.45 17.29 -9.22
N ASP A 36 -2.04 18.29 -9.87
CA ASP A 36 -3.07 19.13 -9.24
C ASP A 36 -4.32 18.30 -8.92
N ARG A 37 -4.78 17.47 -9.87
CA ARG A 37 -5.91 16.54 -9.65
C ARG A 37 -5.60 15.54 -8.53
N VAL A 38 -4.37 14.99 -8.51
CA VAL A 38 -3.94 14.06 -7.45
C VAL A 38 -3.93 14.76 -6.09
N LYS A 39 -3.42 15.99 -6.00
CA LYS A 39 -3.45 16.80 -4.77
C LYS A 39 -4.87 17.10 -4.30
N ASP A 40 -5.78 17.41 -5.21
CA ASP A 40 -7.19 17.72 -4.91
C ASP A 40 -7.94 16.52 -4.31
N LEU A 41 -7.48 15.28 -4.54
CA LEU A 41 -7.97 14.10 -3.83
C LEU A 41 -7.59 14.09 -2.33
N GLY A 42 -6.63 14.93 -1.92
CA GLY A 42 -6.09 14.96 -0.55
C GLY A 42 -4.87 14.07 -0.36
N VAL A 43 -4.19 13.70 -1.43
CA VAL A 43 -2.99 12.83 -1.42
C VAL A 43 -1.82 13.53 -0.73
N ASP A 44 -1.10 12.77 0.09
CA ASP A 44 0.15 13.18 0.73
C ASP A 44 1.37 12.60 0.04
N ILE A 45 1.26 11.39 -0.49
CA ILE A 45 2.40 10.67 -1.09
C ILE A 45 2.03 10.15 -2.48
N LEU A 46 2.77 10.61 -3.48
CA LEU A 46 2.81 10.04 -4.81
C LEU A 46 3.74 8.82 -4.78
N TYR A 47 3.17 7.63 -4.87
CA TYR A 47 3.92 6.38 -4.86
C TYR A 47 4.02 5.79 -6.27
N LEU A 48 5.24 5.68 -6.78
CA LEU A 48 5.54 5.15 -8.11
C LEU A 48 6.05 3.71 -8.00
N ILE A 49 5.40 2.75 -8.68
CA ILE A 49 5.98 1.41 -8.86
C ILE A 49 7.26 1.52 -9.70
N PRO A 50 8.11 0.47 -9.82
CA PRO A 50 9.50 0.65 -10.24
C PRO A 50 9.67 1.52 -11.49
N ILE A 51 10.58 2.49 -11.38
CA ILE A 51 10.86 3.51 -12.40
C ILE A 51 12.10 3.21 -13.23
N HIS A 52 12.77 2.10 -12.92
CA HIS A 52 14.08 1.74 -13.45
C HIS A 52 14.00 1.09 -14.83
N GLU A 53 15.15 1.02 -15.51
CA GLU A 53 15.30 0.24 -16.76
C GLU A 53 14.93 -1.22 -16.52
N ILE A 54 14.13 -1.77 -17.42
CA ILE A 54 13.61 -3.15 -17.35
C ILE A 54 14.52 -4.08 -18.14
N GLY A 55 14.77 -5.27 -17.59
CA GLY A 55 15.53 -6.31 -18.27
C GLY A 55 14.88 -6.80 -19.58
N LYS A 56 15.72 -7.17 -20.54
CA LYS A 56 15.31 -7.62 -21.88
C LYS A 56 15.41 -9.12 -22.04
N LYS A 57 16.34 -9.76 -21.30
CA LYS A 57 16.56 -11.19 -21.37
C LYS A 57 15.48 -11.92 -20.57
N GLN A 58 14.77 -12.83 -21.23
CA GLN A 58 13.67 -13.62 -20.63
C GLN A 58 12.54 -12.73 -20.05
N LYS A 59 12.26 -11.59 -20.66
CA LYS A 59 11.20 -10.67 -20.19
C LYS A 59 9.80 -11.27 -20.37
N LYS A 60 8.88 -10.91 -19.47
CA LYS A 60 7.44 -11.19 -19.58
C LYS A 60 6.76 -10.14 -20.47
N GLY A 61 5.84 -10.56 -21.33
CA GLY A 61 5.11 -9.67 -22.24
C GLY A 61 6.00 -8.93 -23.24
N ASP A 62 5.45 -7.91 -23.88
CA ASP A 62 6.16 -7.16 -24.91
C ASP A 62 7.18 -6.17 -24.34
N LEU A 63 6.89 -5.57 -23.17
CA LEU A 63 7.70 -4.52 -22.58
C LEU A 63 8.45 -4.93 -21.30
N GLY A 64 8.20 -6.13 -20.78
CA GLY A 64 8.82 -6.67 -19.59
C GLY A 64 8.16 -6.23 -18.28
N CYS A 65 8.51 -6.92 -17.20
CA CYS A 65 8.03 -6.65 -15.86
C CYS A 65 8.82 -5.49 -15.22
N PRO A 66 8.18 -4.45 -14.66
CA PRO A 66 8.89 -3.36 -13.99
C PRO A 66 9.69 -3.83 -12.77
N TYR A 67 9.34 -4.99 -12.21
CA TYR A 67 10.07 -5.62 -11.10
C TYR A 67 11.29 -6.44 -11.56
N SER A 68 11.48 -6.66 -12.88
CA SER A 68 12.69 -7.28 -13.46
C SER A 68 13.69 -6.18 -13.85
N ILE A 69 14.38 -5.62 -12.85
CA ILE A 69 15.21 -4.42 -13.00
C ILE A 69 16.56 -4.74 -13.64
N GLN A 70 16.92 -3.96 -14.68
CA GLN A 70 18.21 -4.05 -15.35
C GLN A 70 19.27 -3.19 -14.65
N ASP A 71 18.93 -1.96 -14.26
CA ASP A 71 19.85 -1.04 -13.60
C ASP A 71 19.14 -0.21 -12.53
N TYR A 72 19.53 -0.40 -11.27
CA TYR A 72 18.93 0.28 -10.11
C TYR A 72 19.15 1.80 -10.06
N ARG A 73 20.07 2.34 -10.85
CA ARG A 73 20.39 3.79 -10.87
C ARG A 73 19.98 4.47 -12.17
N SER A 74 19.35 3.76 -13.07
CA SER A 74 18.81 4.31 -14.32
C SER A 74 17.31 4.58 -14.23
N ILE A 75 16.83 5.41 -15.13
CA ILE A 75 15.41 5.64 -15.38
C ILE A 75 15.02 4.88 -16.64
N ASN A 76 13.87 4.20 -16.64
CA ASN A 76 13.32 3.61 -17.84
C ASN A 76 13.08 4.69 -18.90
N ALA A 77 13.77 4.57 -20.04
CA ALA A 77 13.70 5.54 -21.13
C ALA A 77 12.27 5.76 -21.66
N GLU A 78 11.38 4.77 -21.50
CA GLU A 78 9.95 4.89 -21.82
C GLU A 78 9.27 6.01 -21.00
N TYR A 79 9.66 6.22 -19.74
CA TYR A 79 9.05 7.21 -18.85
C TYR A 79 9.65 8.60 -19.00
N GLY A 80 10.84 8.71 -19.58
CA GLY A 80 11.58 9.95 -19.79
C GLY A 80 13.02 9.89 -19.30
N THR A 81 13.57 11.04 -18.92
CA THR A 81 14.95 11.19 -18.46
C THR A 81 15.03 11.35 -16.93
N LEU A 82 16.24 11.25 -16.38
CA LEU A 82 16.49 11.58 -14.98
C LEU A 82 16.08 13.02 -14.63
N ASP A 83 16.27 13.96 -15.55
CA ASP A 83 15.86 15.36 -15.32
C ASP A 83 14.34 15.52 -15.34
N ASP A 84 13.62 14.70 -16.12
CA ASP A 84 12.17 14.66 -16.08
C ASP A 84 11.67 14.12 -14.74
N PHE A 85 12.33 13.10 -14.19
CA PHE A 85 12.01 12.57 -12.87
C PHE A 85 12.32 13.57 -11.75
N LYS A 86 13.49 14.22 -11.77
CA LYS A 86 13.80 15.32 -10.82
C LYS A 86 12.75 16.42 -10.87
N SER A 87 12.34 16.82 -12.08
CA SER A 87 11.27 17.82 -12.25
C SER A 87 9.94 17.36 -11.71
N LEU A 88 9.61 16.05 -11.79
CA LEU A 88 8.40 15.48 -11.17
C LEU A 88 8.49 15.59 -9.65
N ILE A 89 9.63 15.22 -9.03
CA ILE A 89 9.85 15.34 -7.58
C ILE A 89 9.65 16.79 -7.13
N GLU A 90 10.32 17.75 -7.78
CA GLU A 90 10.22 19.18 -7.44
C GLU A 90 8.78 19.70 -7.52
N GLU A 91 8.04 19.33 -8.56
CA GLU A 91 6.63 19.75 -8.72
C GLU A 91 5.70 19.07 -7.72
N THR A 92 6.01 17.83 -7.30
CA THR A 92 5.30 17.11 -6.24
C THR A 92 5.52 17.81 -4.90
N HIS A 93 6.76 18.15 -4.56
CA HIS A 93 7.11 18.86 -3.33
C HIS A 93 6.48 20.27 -3.26
N LYS A 94 6.42 21.03 -4.39
CA LYS A 94 5.73 22.33 -4.44
C LYS A 94 4.25 22.27 -4.07
N ARG A 95 3.65 21.09 -4.15
CA ARG A 95 2.25 20.83 -3.76
C ARG A 95 2.10 20.23 -2.37
N ASP A 96 3.15 20.30 -1.54
CA ASP A 96 3.18 19.67 -0.22
C ASP A 96 2.78 18.17 -0.29
N MET A 97 3.29 17.47 -1.29
CA MET A 97 3.25 16.02 -1.41
C MET A 97 4.68 15.48 -1.40
N LYS A 98 4.83 14.22 -0.99
CA LYS A 98 6.08 13.47 -0.99
C LYS A 98 6.11 12.48 -2.14
N VAL A 99 7.32 12.02 -2.51
CA VAL A 99 7.52 10.99 -3.54
C VAL A 99 8.08 9.73 -2.89
N MET A 100 7.41 8.60 -3.14
CA MET A 100 7.88 7.27 -2.80
C MET A 100 8.12 6.47 -4.07
N ILE A 101 9.18 5.68 -4.10
CA ILE A 101 9.45 4.73 -5.18
C ILE A 101 9.57 3.31 -4.66
N ASP A 102 9.35 2.34 -5.55
CA ASP A 102 9.59 0.93 -5.29
C ASP A 102 11.08 0.60 -5.36
N VAL A 103 11.58 -0.22 -4.45
CA VAL A 103 12.92 -0.80 -4.50
C VAL A 103 12.84 -2.33 -4.48
N VAL A 104 13.46 -2.96 -5.46
CA VAL A 104 13.40 -4.42 -5.69
C VAL A 104 14.78 -5.00 -5.40
N PHE A 105 15.06 -5.27 -4.13
CA PHE A 105 16.38 -5.72 -3.71
C PHE A 105 16.47 -7.22 -3.40
N ASN A 106 15.39 -7.97 -3.60
CA ASN A 106 15.47 -9.42 -3.56
C ASN A 106 16.10 -10.00 -4.83
N HIS A 107 15.88 -9.36 -5.99
CA HIS A 107 16.26 -9.92 -7.29
C HIS A 107 16.51 -8.84 -8.35
N THR A 108 17.06 -9.27 -9.50
CA THR A 108 17.23 -8.44 -10.71
C THR A 108 16.80 -9.23 -11.95
N SER A 109 16.81 -8.55 -13.11
CA SER A 109 16.74 -9.25 -14.41
C SER A 109 17.98 -10.09 -14.69
N HIS A 110 17.87 -11.04 -15.63
CA HIS A 110 18.98 -11.90 -16.07
C HIS A 110 20.07 -11.18 -16.88
N ASP A 111 19.87 -9.93 -17.24
CA ASP A 111 20.81 -9.06 -17.96
C ASP A 111 21.07 -7.78 -17.18
N SER A 112 21.00 -7.85 -15.84
CA SER A 112 21.26 -6.70 -15.01
C SER A 112 22.73 -6.30 -15.02
N VAL A 113 22.95 -4.98 -14.91
CA VAL A 113 24.28 -4.38 -14.75
C VAL A 113 25.02 -4.95 -13.53
N LEU A 114 24.27 -5.20 -12.46
CA LEU A 114 24.85 -5.76 -11.24
C LEU A 114 25.32 -7.21 -11.44
N LEU A 115 24.54 -8.03 -12.15
CA LEU A 115 24.92 -9.41 -12.48
C LEU A 115 26.16 -9.47 -13.38
N GLU A 116 26.26 -8.54 -14.33
CA GLU A 116 27.41 -8.47 -15.23
C GLU A 116 28.70 -8.11 -14.47
N LYS A 117 28.61 -7.15 -13.54
CA LYS A 117 29.77 -6.66 -12.78
C LYS A 117 30.15 -7.53 -11.59
N HIS A 118 29.16 -8.10 -10.92
CA HIS A 118 29.30 -8.81 -9.64
C HIS A 118 28.48 -10.11 -9.61
N PRO A 119 28.82 -11.11 -10.47
CA PRO A 119 28.10 -12.39 -10.50
C PRO A 119 28.19 -13.16 -9.17
N GLU A 120 29.15 -12.84 -8.31
CA GLU A 120 29.31 -13.39 -6.96
C GLU A 120 28.22 -12.96 -5.98
N TYR A 121 27.47 -11.91 -6.28
CA TYR A 121 26.36 -11.41 -5.45
C TYR A 121 25.05 -12.16 -5.67
N PHE A 122 25.04 -13.15 -6.58
CA PHE A 122 23.80 -13.79 -7.01
C PHE A 122 23.67 -15.22 -6.51
N TYR A 123 22.44 -15.60 -6.21
CA TYR A 123 22.07 -16.95 -5.81
C TYR A 123 22.28 -17.93 -6.97
N LYS A 124 22.85 -19.10 -6.66
CA LYS A 124 22.99 -20.22 -7.59
C LYS A 124 22.34 -21.46 -7.01
N ASN A 125 21.62 -22.18 -7.85
CA ASN A 125 21.07 -23.49 -7.50
C ASN A 125 22.16 -24.57 -7.34
N GLU A 126 21.77 -25.78 -7.00
CA GLU A 126 22.69 -26.92 -6.83
C GLU A 126 23.47 -27.27 -8.10
N GLN A 127 22.97 -26.91 -9.28
CA GLN A 127 23.64 -27.09 -10.56
C GLN A 127 24.65 -25.97 -10.87
N GLY A 128 24.74 -24.94 -10.03
CA GLY A 128 25.60 -23.77 -10.20
C GLY A 128 25.05 -22.72 -11.16
N GLU A 129 23.79 -22.79 -11.53
CA GLU A 129 23.10 -21.83 -12.39
C GLU A 129 22.47 -20.71 -11.59
N PHE A 130 22.42 -19.48 -12.13
CA PHE A 130 21.68 -18.37 -11.55
C PHE A 130 20.20 -18.70 -11.50
N ALA A 131 19.56 -18.52 -10.34
CA ALA A 131 18.20 -18.96 -10.10
C ALA A 131 17.46 -18.01 -9.11
N ASN A 132 16.18 -18.27 -8.90
CA ASN A 132 15.41 -17.66 -7.82
C ASN A 132 14.93 -18.75 -6.83
N ARG A 133 14.65 -18.34 -5.58
CA ARG A 133 14.25 -19.25 -4.49
C ARG A 133 12.77 -19.64 -4.55
N VAL A 134 11.95 -18.83 -5.22
CA VAL A 134 10.49 -19.05 -5.31
C VAL A 134 10.14 -20.02 -6.44
N GLY A 135 10.94 -20.08 -7.52
CA GLY A 135 10.78 -20.99 -8.65
C GLY A 135 9.91 -20.45 -9.78
N ASP A 136 8.79 -19.81 -9.48
CA ASP A 136 7.83 -19.34 -10.50
C ASP A 136 8.21 -18.00 -11.15
N TRP A 137 9.22 -17.31 -10.62
CA TRP A 137 9.67 -15.99 -11.10
C TRP A 137 10.79 -16.14 -12.15
N TRP A 138 10.48 -16.80 -13.24
CA TRP A 138 11.46 -17.21 -14.26
C TRP A 138 12.15 -16.06 -15.01
N ASP A 139 11.65 -14.83 -14.91
CA ASP A 139 12.19 -13.63 -15.55
C ASP A 139 13.23 -12.90 -14.70
N ILE A 140 13.58 -13.43 -13.51
CA ILE A 140 14.52 -12.81 -12.56
C ILE A 140 15.53 -13.81 -11.99
N THR A 141 16.57 -13.27 -11.37
CA THR A 141 17.54 -14.01 -10.56
C THR A 141 17.74 -13.32 -9.21
N ASP A 142 17.79 -14.12 -8.13
CA ASP A 142 17.88 -13.62 -6.76
C ASP A 142 19.29 -13.16 -6.39
N LEU A 143 19.36 -12.14 -5.54
CA LEU A 143 20.57 -11.75 -4.83
C LEU A 143 20.86 -12.70 -3.65
N ASP A 144 22.15 -12.90 -3.35
CA ASP A 144 22.61 -13.75 -2.26
C ASP A 144 23.30 -12.92 -1.17
N TYR A 145 22.57 -12.57 -0.14
CA TYR A 145 23.02 -11.75 0.97
C TYR A 145 23.99 -12.47 1.93
N THR A 146 24.24 -13.77 1.74
CA THR A 146 25.05 -14.57 2.65
C THR A 146 26.54 -14.52 2.33
N LYS A 147 26.93 -14.13 1.11
CA LYS A 147 28.30 -14.30 0.60
C LYS A 147 29.20 -13.09 0.78
N ASP A 148 28.75 -11.91 0.39
CA ASP A 148 29.62 -10.72 0.38
C ASP A 148 28.87 -9.48 0.87
N LYS A 149 29.44 -8.81 1.86
CA LYS A 149 28.90 -7.53 2.35
C LYS A 149 29.07 -6.37 1.37
N GLY A 150 29.87 -6.52 0.31
CA GLY A 150 29.95 -5.56 -0.77
C GLY A 150 28.60 -5.35 -1.48
N LEU A 151 27.76 -6.41 -1.56
CA LEU A 151 26.38 -6.29 -2.02
C LEU A 151 25.58 -5.28 -1.18
N TRP A 152 25.70 -5.34 0.14
CA TRP A 152 24.98 -4.44 1.05
C TRP A 152 25.34 -2.98 0.80
N GLU A 153 26.64 -2.68 0.68
CA GLU A 153 27.13 -1.32 0.41
C GLU A 153 26.66 -0.82 -0.96
N GLU A 154 26.67 -1.66 -1.99
CA GLU A 154 26.20 -1.29 -3.34
C GLU A 154 24.70 -0.92 -3.34
N LEU A 155 23.86 -1.73 -2.67
CA LEU A 155 22.43 -1.49 -2.59
C LEU A 155 22.10 -0.27 -1.71
N ILE A 156 22.75 -0.12 -0.56
CA ILE A 156 22.58 1.04 0.31
C ILE A 156 23.00 2.34 -0.38
N SER A 157 24.14 2.32 -1.08
CA SER A 157 24.58 3.50 -1.84
C SER A 157 23.62 3.87 -2.98
N THR A 158 22.86 2.90 -3.48
CA THR A 158 21.77 3.15 -4.44
C THR A 158 20.60 3.88 -3.77
N LEU A 159 20.19 3.48 -2.56
CA LEU A 159 19.16 4.18 -1.80
C LEU A 159 19.59 5.60 -1.44
N GLU A 160 20.85 5.77 -1.01
CA GLU A 160 21.41 7.10 -0.72
C GLU A 160 21.37 8.00 -1.95
N TYR A 161 21.67 7.46 -3.14
CA TYR A 161 21.58 8.20 -4.40
C TYR A 161 20.17 8.73 -4.64
N TRP A 162 19.14 7.89 -4.51
CA TRP A 162 17.74 8.31 -4.72
C TRP A 162 17.25 9.26 -3.63
N THR A 163 17.65 9.05 -2.36
CA THR A 163 17.32 9.94 -1.25
C THR A 163 17.92 11.35 -1.48
N LYS A 164 19.19 11.44 -1.93
CA LYS A 164 19.84 12.71 -2.27
C LYS A 164 19.21 13.42 -3.47
N LEU A 165 18.49 12.69 -4.34
CA LEU A 165 17.71 13.27 -5.43
C LEU A 165 16.33 13.79 -5.00
N GLY A 166 15.92 13.54 -3.74
CA GLY A 166 14.68 14.04 -3.18
C GLY A 166 13.56 13.00 -3.06
N VAL A 167 13.87 11.70 -3.18
CA VAL A 167 12.91 10.64 -2.84
C VAL A 167 12.70 10.63 -1.32
N ASP A 168 11.43 10.64 -0.88
CA ASP A 168 11.03 10.78 0.52
C ASP A 168 10.72 9.44 1.20
N GLY A 169 10.66 8.37 0.45
CA GLY A 169 10.38 7.05 0.99
C GLY A 169 10.55 5.94 -0.02
N PHE A 170 10.66 4.72 0.49
CA PHE A 170 10.82 3.52 -0.30
C PHE A 170 9.78 2.47 0.08
N ARG A 171 9.11 1.90 -0.92
CA ARG A 171 8.38 0.64 -0.75
C ARG A 171 9.34 -0.49 -1.13
N TRP A 172 9.55 -1.38 -0.20
CA TRP A 172 10.48 -2.49 -0.36
C TRP A 172 9.74 -3.73 -0.82
N ASP A 173 10.01 -4.11 -2.06
CA ASP A 173 9.48 -5.29 -2.71
C ASP A 173 9.91 -6.55 -1.96
N VAL A 174 8.96 -7.43 -1.65
CA VAL A 174 9.14 -8.69 -0.89
C VAL A 174 10.14 -8.55 0.28
N ALA A 175 10.04 -7.48 1.05
CA ALA A 175 10.97 -7.13 2.12
C ALA A 175 11.20 -8.26 3.14
N SER A 176 10.24 -9.15 3.30
CA SER A 176 10.37 -10.34 4.15
C SER A 176 11.50 -11.29 3.74
N LEU A 177 11.99 -11.22 2.51
CA LEU A 177 13.07 -12.05 1.98
C LEU A 177 14.47 -11.44 2.20
N LEU A 178 14.54 -10.22 2.73
CA LEU A 178 15.79 -9.51 2.97
C LEU A 178 16.27 -9.72 4.40
N PRO A 179 17.60 -9.82 4.62
CA PRO A 179 18.14 -9.97 5.98
C PRO A 179 17.84 -8.77 6.86
N LEU A 180 17.42 -9.00 8.11
CA LEU A 180 17.12 -7.94 9.07
C LEU A 180 18.30 -6.97 9.25
N GLY A 181 19.51 -7.48 9.41
CA GLY A 181 20.69 -6.63 9.58
C GLY A 181 21.01 -5.74 8.38
N PHE A 182 20.68 -6.18 7.15
CA PHE A 182 20.77 -5.31 5.97
C PHE A 182 19.75 -4.18 6.03
N LEU A 183 18.51 -4.48 6.39
CA LEU A 183 17.44 -3.50 6.52
C LEU A 183 17.75 -2.47 7.62
N GLU A 184 18.28 -2.92 8.76
CA GLU A 184 18.73 -2.04 9.85
C GLU A 184 19.84 -1.09 9.39
N MET A 185 20.87 -1.61 8.73
CA MET A 185 21.98 -0.80 8.21
C MET A 185 21.50 0.23 7.15
N ALA A 186 20.60 -0.18 6.26
CA ALA A 186 20.01 0.70 5.27
C ALA A 186 19.21 1.83 5.94
N HIS A 187 18.39 1.50 6.94
CA HIS A 187 17.61 2.49 7.67
C HIS A 187 18.52 3.50 8.38
N GLU A 188 19.52 3.07 9.12
CA GLU A 188 20.46 3.94 9.82
C GLU A 188 21.12 4.95 8.86
N ARG A 189 21.61 4.47 7.72
CA ARG A 189 22.29 5.30 6.71
C ARG A 189 21.33 6.32 6.05
N LEU A 190 20.10 5.94 5.78
CA LEU A 190 19.15 6.83 5.12
C LEU A 190 18.59 7.89 6.06
N VAL A 191 18.36 7.57 7.32
CA VAL A 191 17.93 8.54 8.35
C VAL A 191 18.99 9.64 8.56
N GLU A 192 20.28 9.36 8.40
CA GLU A 192 21.33 10.39 8.44
C GLU A 192 21.19 11.42 7.29
N ILE A 193 20.66 11.00 6.13
CA ILE A 193 20.45 11.87 4.97
C ILE A 193 19.10 12.58 5.05
N ASN A 194 18.04 11.84 5.38
CA ASN A 194 16.69 12.35 5.53
C ASN A 194 16.02 11.74 6.78
N PRO A 195 15.96 12.47 7.91
CA PRO A 195 15.35 11.98 9.15
C PRO A 195 13.85 11.66 9.06
N ASP A 196 13.18 12.13 8.01
CA ASP A 196 11.75 11.89 7.75
C ASP A 196 11.52 10.91 6.60
N ILE A 197 12.55 10.11 6.23
CA ILE A 197 12.43 9.05 5.22
C ILE A 197 11.40 8.00 5.67
N ILE A 198 10.56 7.53 4.76
CA ILE A 198 9.47 6.59 5.07
C ILE A 198 9.81 5.21 4.51
N PHE A 199 9.70 4.20 5.38
CA PHE A 199 9.93 2.80 5.04
C PHE A 199 8.60 2.04 5.01
N LEU A 200 8.15 1.66 3.81
CA LEU A 200 6.97 0.82 3.58
C LEU A 200 7.42 -0.58 3.14
N SER A 201 7.03 -1.60 3.90
CA SER A 201 7.31 -3.00 3.57
C SER A 201 6.16 -3.62 2.77
N GLU A 202 6.49 -4.32 1.68
CA GLU A 202 5.68 -5.43 1.25
C GLU A 202 6.04 -6.64 2.11
N SER A 203 5.29 -6.83 3.19
CA SER A 203 5.36 -8.04 3.99
C SER A 203 4.51 -9.15 3.37
N VAL A 204 4.97 -10.39 3.48
CA VAL A 204 4.25 -11.54 2.93
C VAL A 204 3.39 -12.21 4.01
N HIS A 205 2.30 -12.86 3.61
CA HIS A 205 1.43 -13.55 4.55
C HIS A 205 2.11 -14.76 5.22
N GLY A 206 1.66 -15.12 6.42
CA GLY A 206 2.28 -16.17 7.24
C GLY A 206 2.43 -17.54 6.58
N GLY A 207 1.53 -17.89 5.64
CA GLY A 207 1.65 -19.11 4.85
C GLY A 207 2.89 -19.11 3.95
N PHE A 208 3.22 -17.98 3.33
CA PHE A 208 4.42 -17.84 2.49
C PHE A 208 5.69 -17.84 3.34
N VAL A 209 5.68 -17.20 4.51
CA VAL A 209 6.79 -17.26 5.47
C VAL A 209 7.08 -18.71 5.86
N SER A 210 6.04 -19.46 6.22
CA SER A 210 6.18 -20.89 6.58
C SER A 210 6.69 -21.73 5.43
N PHE A 211 6.21 -21.48 4.21
CA PHE A 211 6.64 -22.17 3.00
C PHE A 211 8.17 -22.01 2.78
N LEU A 212 8.69 -20.79 2.81
CA LEU A 212 10.12 -20.53 2.60
C LEU A 212 11.00 -21.06 3.74
N ARG A 213 10.57 -20.87 4.99
CA ARG A 213 11.31 -21.40 6.16
C ARG A 213 11.39 -22.93 6.14
N ASN A 214 10.35 -23.63 5.68
CA ASN A 214 10.37 -25.08 5.51
C ASN A 214 11.33 -25.56 4.41
N GLN A 215 11.70 -24.69 3.47
CA GLN A 215 12.73 -24.97 2.46
C GLN A 215 14.13 -24.55 2.91
N GLY A 216 14.28 -24.06 4.14
CA GLY A 216 15.56 -23.64 4.70
C GLY A 216 16.00 -22.23 4.31
N PHE A 217 15.11 -21.41 3.77
CA PHE A 217 15.39 -20.01 3.50
C PHE A 217 14.98 -19.10 4.66
N ASP A 218 15.76 -18.05 4.89
CA ASP A 218 15.37 -16.99 5.81
C ASP A 218 14.18 -16.20 5.23
N CYS A 219 13.19 -15.94 6.07
CA CYS A 219 12.05 -15.12 5.71
C CYS A 219 11.52 -14.44 6.98
N LEU A 220 11.47 -13.12 7.00
CA LEU A 220 10.99 -12.35 8.13
C LEU A 220 9.47 -12.42 8.23
N SER A 221 8.98 -12.67 9.43
CA SER A 221 7.57 -12.44 9.76
C SER A 221 7.28 -10.94 9.83
N GLU A 222 6.02 -10.58 9.78
CA GLU A 222 5.63 -9.18 9.83
C GLU A 222 5.98 -8.50 11.16
N SER A 223 5.94 -9.23 12.27
CA SER A 223 6.41 -8.72 13.57
C SER A 223 7.91 -8.41 13.57
N GLU A 224 8.72 -9.18 12.82
CA GLU A 224 10.15 -8.91 12.64
C GLU A 224 10.37 -7.70 11.73
N ILE A 225 9.55 -7.54 10.68
CA ILE A 225 9.57 -6.38 9.77
C ILE A 225 9.38 -5.07 10.55
N TYR A 226 8.47 -5.01 11.51
CA TYR A 226 8.24 -3.82 12.32
C TYR A 226 9.42 -3.41 13.23
N GLN A 227 10.51 -4.18 13.28
CA GLN A 227 11.74 -3.73 13.93
C GLN A 227 12.45 -2.61 13.16
N VAL A 228 12.20 -2.50 11.84
CA VAL A 228 12.86 -1.53 10.96
C VAL A 228 11.85 -0.62 10.26
N PHE A 229 10.77 -1.17 9.76
CA PHE A 229 9.82 -0.45 8.90
C PHE A 229 8.81 0.38 9.70
N ASP A 230 8.42 1.51 9.15
CA ASP A 230 7.35 2.36 9.67
C ASP A 230 5.99 1.73 9.45
N MET A 231 5.79 1.11 8.28
CA MET A 231 4.53 0.55 7.87
C MET A 231 4.70 -0.70 7.00
N ALA A 232 3.66 -1.52 6.99
CA ALA A 232 3.59 -2.72 6.18
C ALA A 232 2.26 -2.81 5.44
N TYR A 233 2.24 -3.49 4.29
CA TYR A 233 0.99 -3.83 3.62
C TYR A 233 0.09 -4.68 4.51
N ASP A 234 -1.20 -4.67 4.21
CA ASP A 234 -2.25 -5.37 4.95
C ASP A 234 -2.43 -6.84 4.47
N TYR A 235 -1.31 -7.47 4.07
CA TYR A 235 -1.34 -8.79 3.42
C TYR A 235 -1.57 -9.94 4.41
N ASP A 236 -1.35 -9.73 5.69
CA ASP A 236 -1.67 -10.70 6.74
C ASP A 236 -3.18 -10.99 6.86
N VAL A 237 -4.03 -9.99 6.56
CA VAL A 237 -5.49 -10.13 6.59
C VAL A 237 -6.13 -10.24 5.20
N HIS A 238 -5.38 -10.00 4.14
CA HIS A 238 -5.90 -10.06 2.77
C HIS A 238 -6.58 -11.38 2.39
N PRO A 239 -6.12 -12.58 2.81
CA PRO A 239 -6.81 -13.82 2.53
C PRO A 239 -8.23 -13.90 3.10
N TYR A 240 -8.49 -13.24 4.24
CA TYR A 240 -9.84 -13.16 4.84
C TYR A 240 -10.74 -12.18 4.08
N PHE A 241 -10.19 -11.04 3.66
CA PHE A 241 -10.88 -10.07 2.80
C PHE A 241 -11.30 -10.71 1.47
N GLU A 242 -10.37 -11.36 0.79
CA GLU A 242 -10.61 -12.03 -0.49
C GLU A 242 -11.61 -13.20 -0.33
N GLY A 243 -11.47 -14.01 0.73
CA GLY A 243 -12.38 -15.10 1.05
C GLY A 243 -13.81 -14.62 1.31
N TYR A 244 -13.98 -13.46 1.96
CA TYR A 244 -15.30 -12.84 2.12
C TYR A 244 -15.90 -12.41 0.78
N LEU A 245 -15.13 -11.69 -0.06
CA LEU A 245 -15.61 -11.22 -1.36
C LEU A 245 -15.99 -12.37 -2.32
N LYS A 246 -15.32 -13.52 -2.19
CA LYS A 246 -15.65 -14.75 -2.92
C LYS A 246 -16.82 -15.53 -2.34
N GLY A 247 -17.35 -15.12 -1.18
CA GLY A 247 -18.40 -15.86 -0.46
C GLY A 247 -17.90 -17.15 0.22
N GLU A 248 -16.62 -17.32 0.40
CA GLU A 248 -15.98 -18.49 1.04
C GLU A 248 -15.91 -18.36 2.56
N MET A 249 -15.97 -17.13 3.07
CA MET A 249 -15.88 -16.80 4.51
C MET A 249 -16.91 -15.72 4.89
N PRO A 250 -17.42 -15.72 6.14
CA PRO A 250 -18.22 -14.62 6.65
C PRO A 250 -17.32 -13.40 6.93
N LEU A 251 -17.87 -12.18 6.81
CA LEU A 251 -17.17 -10.91 7.12
C LEU A 251 -16.52 -10.94 8.51
N ARG A 252 -17.19 -11.57 9.47
CA ARG A 252 -16.72 -11.72 10.85
C ARG A 252 -15.26 -12.21 10.93
N ARG A 253 -14.84 -13.14 10.06
CA ARG A 253 -13.46 -13.65 10.05
C ARG A 253 -12.45 -12.58 9.68
N TYR A 254 -12.79 -11.73 8.73
CA TYR A 254 -11.94 -10.58 8.36
C TYR A 254 -11.86 -9.57 9.50
N LEU A 255 -13.00 -9.25 10.14
CA LEU A 255 -13.01 -8.31 11.25
C LEU A 255 -12.26 -8.84 12.49
N GLU A 256 -12.37 -10.14 12.79
CA GLU A 256 -11.58 -10.80 13.85
C GLU A 256 -10.07 -10.73 13.56
N ALA A 257 -9.67 -10.87 12.30
CA ALA A 257 -8.26 -10.71 11.89
C ALA A 257 -7.76 -9.27 12.06
N LEU A 258 -8.60 -8.26 11.76
CA LEU A 258 -8.28 -6.85 12.04
C LEU A 258 -8.15 -6.57 13.54
N ILE A 259 -9.00 -7.15 14.38
CA ILE A 259 -8.90 -7.03 15.84
C ILE A 259 -7.58 -7.65 16.34
N LEU A 260 -7.22 -8.82 15.81
CA LEU A 260 -5.98 -9.49 16.18
C LEU A 260 -4.72 -8.65 15.90
N GLN A 261 -4.74 -7.78 14.88
CA GLN A 261 -3.62 -6.88 14.61
C GLN A 261 -3.32 -5.93 15.80
N GLU A 262 -4.35 -5.52 16.57
CA GLU A 262 -4.16 -4.70 17.78
C GLU A 262 -3.41 -5.44 18.90
N GLU A 263 -3.44 -6.77 18.90
CA GLU A 263 -2.84 -7.60 19.93
C GLU A 263 -1.42 -8.06 19.58
N ILE A 264 -1.12 -8.28 18.29
CA ILE A 264 0.13 -8.92 17.86
C ILE A 264 1.20 -7.95 17.39
N TYR A 265 0.83 -6.71 17.02
CA TYR A 265 1.78 -5.70 16.54
C TYR A 265 2.12 -4.65 17.61
N PRO A 266 3.24 -3.92 17.48
CA PRO A 266 3.57 -2.82 18.38
C PRO A 266 2.47 -1.74 18.38
N ASP A 267 2.25 -1.06 19.51
CA ASP A 267 1.22 -0.01 19.64
C ASP A 267 1.28 1.08 18.56
N ASN A 268 2.46 1.35 18.02
CA ASN A 268 2.68 2.33 16.94
C ASN A 268 2.71 1.74 15.53
N TYR A 269 2.30 0.46 15.35
CA TYR A 269 2.23 -0.16 14.03
C TYR A 269 1.35 0.62 13.06
N ILE A 270 1.67 0.54 11.78
CA ILE A 270 0.89 1.18 10.72
C ILE A 270 0.70 0.19 9.58
N LYS A 271 -0.55 -0.10 9.26
CA LYS A 271 -0.93 -0.86 8.07
C LYS A 271 -1.20 0.07 6.90
N MET A 272 -0.77 -0.33 5.73
CA MET A 272 -1.18 0.27 4.46
C MET A 272 -2.50 -0.36 4.01
N ARG A 273 -3.61 0.30 4.27
CA ARG A 273 -4.95 -0.16 3.91
C ARG A 273 -5.25 0.15 2.46
N ASN A 274 -5.65 -0.86 1.70
CA ASN A 274 -6.03 -0.71 0.29
C ASN A 274 -7.05 -1.78 -0.11
N LEU A 275 -7.90 -1.47 -1.08
CA LEU A 275 -8.84 -2.42 -1.68
C LEU A 275 -8.27 -3.08 -2.93
N GLU A 276 -7.39 -2.38 -3.63
CA GLU A 276 -6.76 -2.81 -4.86
C GLU A 276 -5.37 -2.19 -5.00
N ASN A 277 -4.49 -2.84 -5.74
CA ASN A 277 -3.18 -2.32 -6.12
C ASN A 277 -2.73 -2.97 -7.45
N HIS A 278 -1.46 -2.83 -7.80
CA HIS A 278 -0.91 -3.40 -9.03
C HIS A 278 -0.85 -4.95 -9.03
N ASP A 279 -0.89 -5.61 -7.85
CA ASP A 279 -0.88 -7.08 -7.73
C ASP A 279 -2.30 -7.66 -7.71
N PHE A 280 -3.25 -6.98 -7.09
CA PHE A 280 -4.63 -7.44 -6.96
C PHE A 280 -5.53 -6.91 -8.08
N GLY A 281 -6.66 -7.57 -8.27
CA GLY A 281 -7.69 -7.10 -9.19
C GLY A 281 -8.34 -5.80 -8.75
N ARG A 282 -9.03 -5.12 -9.67
CA ARG A 282 -9.85 -3.96 -9.35
C ARG A 282 -10.99 -4.34 -8.43
N PHE A 283 -11.29 -3.46 -7.45
CA PHE A 283 -12.31 -3.73 -6.44
C PHE A 283 -13.73 -3.62 -7.01
N SER A 284 -14.00 -2.62 -7.84
CA SER A 284 -15.35 -2.36 -8.37
C SER A 284 -16.01 -3.58 -9.02
N PRO A 285 -15.36 -4.35 -9.91
CA PRO A 285 -15.94 -5.57 -10.45
C PRO A 285 -16.11 -6.69 -9.42
N MET A 286 -15.29 -6.74 -8.36
CA MET A 286 -15.45 -7.77 -7.30
C MET A 286 -16.77 -7.62 -6.56
N VAL A 287 -17.32 -6.40 -6.48
CA VAL A 287 -18.63 -6.11 -5.89
C VAL A 287 -19.70 -5.80 -6.95
N ASN A 288 -19.53 -6.33 -8.17
CA ASN A 288 -20.47 -6.14 -9.30
C ASN A 288 -20.78 -4.67 -9.63
N ASN A 289 -19.83 -3.77 -9.43
CA ASN A 289 -19.99 -2.33 -9.59
C ASN A 289 -21.15 -1.73 -8.75
N ASP A 290 -21.52 -2.37 -7.64
CA ASP A 290 -22.56 -1.86 -6.74
C ASP A 290 -22.05 -0.62 -6.01
N GLU A 291 -22.73 0.50 -6.25
CA GLU A 291 -22.34 1.81 -5.71
C GLU A 291 -22.30 1.84 -4.19
N SER A 292 -23.28 1.22 -3.55
CA SER A 292 -23.37 1.18 -2.10
C SER A 292 -22.16 0.44 -1.50
N LEU A 293 -21.82 -0.71 -2.06
CA LEU A 293 -20.66 -1.49 -1.62
C LEU A 293 -19.35 -0.73 -1.88
N ILE A 294 -19.17 -0.16 -3.08
CA ILE A 294 -17.97 0.63 -3.41
C ILE A 294 -17.79 1.78 -2.41
N ASN A 295 -18.86 2.52 -2.11
CA ASN A 295 -18.79 3.66 -1.20
C ASN A 295 -18.52 3.21 0.24
N ASN A 296 -19.17 2.16 0.72
CA ASN A 296 -18.96 1.66 2.09
C ASN A 296 -17.57 1.07 2.28
N TRP A 297 -17.08 0.25 1.35
CA TRP A 297 -15.74 -0.32 1.41
C TRP A 297 -14.64 0.75 1.29
N THR A 298 -14.84 1.75 0.40
CA THR A 298 -13.90 2.88 0.29
C THR A 298 -13.83 3.66 1.61
N ALA A 299 -14.98 4.03 2.19
CA ALA A 299 -15.01 4.78 3.45
C ALA A 299 -14.45 3.95 4.63
N PHE A 300 -14.73 2.64 4.68
CA PHE A 300 -14.15 1.71 5.64
C PHE A 300 -12.62 1.67 5.54
N THR A 301 -12.06 1.61 4.33
CA THR A 301 -10.60 1.56 4.12
C THR A 301 -9.92 2.80 4.69
N PHE A 302 -10.47 3.99 4.45
CA PHE A 302 -9.97 5.22 5.05
C PHE A 302 -10.14 5.29 6.57
N PHE A 303 -11.24 4.74 7.09
CA PHE A 303 -11.55 4.79 8.52
C PHE A 303 -10.71 3.79 9.34
N SER A 304 -10.30 2.68 8.75
CA SER A 304 -9.52 1.64 9.44
C SER A 304 -8.17 2.17 9.91
N LYS A 305 -7.70 1.65 11.07
CA LYS A 305 -6.42 2.09 11.64
C LYS A 305 -5.25 1.79 10.70
N GLY A 306 -4.58 2.84 10.27
CA GLY A 306 -3.46 2.79 9.34
C GLY A 306 -3.47 3.91 8.32
N SER A 307 -2.50 3.90 7.41
CA SER A 307 -2.47 4.75 6.22
C SER A 307 -3.39 4.18 5.14
N THR A 308 -3.81 4.99 4.20
CA THR A 308 -4.65 4.55 3.08
C THR A 308 -3.89 4.68 1.77
N MET A 309 -4.06 3.70 0.88
CA MET A 309 -3.57 3.76 -0.49
C MET A 309 -4.71 3.47 -1.47
N ILE A 310 -4.75 4.23 -2.56
CA ILE A 310 -5.54 3.87 -3.74
C ILE A 310 -4.61 3.67 -4.94
N TYR A 311 -4.99 2.78 -5.84
CA TYR A 311 -4.33 2.59 -7.12
C TYR A 311 -4.98 3.47 -8.18
N ALA A 312 -4.18 4.16 -8.98
CA ALA A 312 -4.65 5.09 -10.02
C ALA A 312 -5.75 4.47 -10.89
N GLY A 313 -6.90 5.13 -10.98
CA GLY A 313 -8.12 4.64 -11.61
C GLY A 313 -9.17 4.12 -10.62
N GLN A 314 -8.84 3.84 -9.37
CA GLN A 314 -9.81 3.44 -8.35
C GLN A 314 -10.86 4.54 -8.12
N GLU A 315 -10.45 5.80 -8.13
CA GLU A 315 -11.34 6.97 -8.04
C GLU A 315 -12.31 7.11 -9.21
N ARG A 316 -12.10 6.34 -10.26
CA ARG A 316 -12.97 6.23 -11.44
C ARG A 316 -13.67 4.89 -11.54
N CYS A 317 -13.60 4.05 -10.51
CA CYS A 317 -14.14 2.69 -10.52
C CYS A 317 -13.70 1.92 -11.78
N ASP A 318 -12.42 2.03 -12.14
CA ASP A 318 -11.89 1.32 -13.30
C ASP A 318 -12.04 -0.19 -13.08
N ASN A 319 -12.55 -0.90 -14.07
CA ASN A 319 -12.78 -2.33 -14.02
C ASN A 319 -11.59 -3.15 -14.55
N ASN A 320 -10.67 -2.47 -15.25
CA ASN A 320 -9.51 -3.12 -15.84
C ASN A 320 -8.27 -2.91 -14.96
N LYS A 321 -7.69 -4.00 -14.44
CA LYS A 321 -6.37 -3.95 -13.82
C LYS A 321 -5.32 -3.79 -14.92
N PRO A 322 -4.57 -2.68 -14.97
CA PRO A 322 -3.56 -2.47 -15.99
C PRO A 322 -2.49 -3.56 -15.98
N SER A 323 -2.14 -4.07 -17.17
CA SER A 323 -1.02 -5.01 -17.33
C SER A 323 0.29 -4.41 -16.83
N LEU A 324 1.09 -5.20 -16.12
CA LEU A 324 2.46 -4.82 -15.76
C LEU A 324 3.43 -4.97 -16.93
N PHE A 325 3.08 -5.77 -17.93
CA PHE A 325 4.00 -6.24 -18.97
C PHE A 325 3.84 -5.51 -20.30
N ASP A 326 2.72 -4.81 -20.49
CA ASP A 326 2.30 -4.22 -21.74
C ASP A 326 1.73 -2.82 -21.54
N ILE A 327 1.43 -2.10 -22.63
CA ILE A 327 0.67 -0.86 -22.58
C ILE A 327 -0.79 -1.21 -22.38
N ASP A 328 -1.34 -0.82 -21.23
CA ASP A 328 -2.71 -1.07 -20.83
C ASP A 328 -3.21 0.08 -19.96
N LYS A 329 -3.70 1.13 -20.61
CA LYS A 329 -3.98 2.41 -19.99
C LYS A 329 -5.14 2.35 -18.99
N VAL A 330 -5.03 3.10 -17.90
CA VAL A 330 -6.11 3.33 -16.94
C VAL A 330 -7.32 3.92 -17.65
N ASN A 331 -8.51 3.39 -17.35
CA ASN A 331 -9.76 3.92 -17.89
C ASN A 331 -10.32 5.05 -17.01
N TRP A 332 -10.09 6.27 -17.42
CA TRP A 332 -10.53 7.47 -16.72
C TRP A 332 -12.02 7.84 -16.90
N LYS A 333 -12.77 7.06 -17.72
CA LYS A 333 -14.17 7.33 -18.06
C LYS A 333 -15.18 6.64 -17.15
N GLY A 334 -14.73 5.90 -16.14
CA GLY A 334 -15.61 5.21 -15.20
C GLY A 334 -16.32 6.17 -14.24
N LYS A 335 -17.09 5.59 -13.32
CA LYS A 335 -17.85 6.35 -12.31
C LYS A 335 -16.90 7.11 -11.38
N ASP A 336 -17.18 8.38 -11.16
CA ASP A 336 -16.36 9.26 -10.31
C ASP A 336 -16.78 9.15 -8.84
N ILE A 337 -15.88 8.62 -8.00
CA ILE A 337 -16.02 8.61 -6.54
C ILE A 337 -14.99 9.54 -5.85
N SER A 338 -14.30 10.39 -6.62
CA SER A 338 -13.33 11.37 -6.09
C SER A 338 -13.91 12.23 -4.95
N PRO A 339 -15.19 12.72 -5.01
CA PRO A 339 -15.75 13.50 -3.92
C PRO A 339 -15.82 12.73 -2.58
N LEU A 340 -16.14 11.43 -2.62
CA LEU A 340 -16.13 10.59 -1.42
C LEU A 340 -14.70 10.42 -0.89
N ILE A 341 -13.74 10.10 -1.77
CA ILE A 341 -12.32 9.92 -1.41
C ILE A 341 -11.77 11.18 -0.76
N THR A 342 -11.95 12.35 -1.38
CA THR A 342 -11.49 13.65 -0.84
C THR A 342 -12.11 13.91 0.55
N LYS A 343 -13.38 13.57 0.72
CA LYS A 343 -14.06 13.74 2.00
C LYS A 343 -13.51 12.81 3.07
N CYS A 344 -13.31 11.54 2.76
CA CYS A 344 -12.66 10.56 3.64
C CYS A 344 -11.24 11.02 4.01
N ALA A 345 -10.42 11.39 3.02
CA ALA A 345 -9.07 11.89 3.23
C ALA A 345 -9.05 13.10 4.20
N SER A 346 -9.99 14.04 4.03
CA SER A 346 -10.09 15.21 4.93
C SER A 346 -10.45 14.85 6.38
N ILE A 347 -11.31 13.84 6.58
CA ILE A 347 -11.76 13.40 7.90
C ILE A 347 -10.60 12.74 8.67
N VAL A 348 -9.83 11.87 8.03
CA VAL A 348 -8.76 11.11 8.69
C VAL A 348 -7.53 11.97 9.05
N LYS A 349 -7.46 13.23 8.59
CA LYS A 349 -6.44 14.19 9.04
C LYS A 349 -6.62 14.64 10.49
N HIS A 350 -7.74 14.35 11.12
CA HIS A 350 -7.91 14.71 12.52
C HIS A 350 -7.06 13.80 13.42
N LYS A 351 -6.39 14.38 14.42
CA LYS A 351 -5.44 13.69 15.32
C LYS A 351 -5.98 12.43 16.01
N ILE A 352 -7.30 12.27 16.13
CA ILE A 352 -7.93 11.10 16.72
C ILE A 352 -7.61 9.82 15.94
N PHE A 353 -7.40 9.89 14.62
CA PHE A 353 -7.02 8.74 13.80
C PHE A 353 -5.56 8.33 13.98
N ALA A 354 -4.70 9.26 14.40
CA ALA A 354 -3.30 8.96 14.71
C ALA A 354 -3.13 8.38 16.12
N TYR A 355 -3.79 9.00 17.11
CA TYR A 355 -3.51 8.78 18.53
C TYR A 355 -4.65 8.14 19.31
N GLY A 356 -5.85 8.02 18.73
CA GLY A 356 -7.03 7.48 19.41
C GLY A 356 -6.89 6.01 19.73
N TYR A 357 -7.46 5.60 20.85
CA TYR A 357 -7.75 4.19 21.09
C TYR A 357 -8.77 3.73 20.06
N TYR A 358 -8.45 2.66 19.36
CA TYR A 358 -9.25 2.10 18.28
C TYR A 358 -9.88 0.79 18.70
N ASP A 359 -11.17 0.62 18.41
CA ASP A 359 -11.93 -0.59 18.71
C ASP A 359 -12.89 -0.95 17.57
N ILE A 360 -13.11 -2.25 17.37
CA ILE A 360 -14.07 -2.80 16.40
C ILE A 360 -15.10 -3.61 17.13
N LYS A 361 -16.37 -3.28 16.97
CA LYS A 361 -17.49 -4.05 17.49
C LYS A 361 -18.03 -5.01 16.43
N LEU A 362 -18.15 -6.28 16.79
CA LEU A 362 -18.70 -7.33 15.94
C LEU A 362 -20.22 -7.43 16.08
N TYR A 363 -20.90 -7.59 14.95
CA TYR A 363 -22.33 -7.85 14.85
C TYR A 363 -22.58 -9.16 14.11
N ASP A 364 -23.79 -9.74 14.27
CA ASP A 364 -24.24 -10.89 13.47
C ASP A 364 -24.82 -10.44 12.11
N LYS A 365 -24.16 -9.47 11.50
CA LYS A 365 -24.48 -8.86 10.21
C LYS A 365 -23.19 -8.44 9.53
N ASP A 366 -23.20 -8.37 8.22
CA ASP A 366 -22.04 -7.94 7.44
C ASP A 366 -21.86 -6.42 7.47
N ILE A 367 -21.62 -5.91 8.69
CA ILE A 367 -21.38 -4.50 8.98
C ILE A 367 -20.05 -4.36 9.72
N TYR A 368 -19.31 -3.33 9.35
CA TYR A 368 -18.21 -2.84 10.17
C TYR A 368 -18.72 -1.73 11.10
N PHE A 369 -18.40 -1.83 12.38
CA PHE A 369 -18.56 -0.76 13.37
C PHE A 369 -17.23 -0.55 14.07
N GLY A 370 -16.63 0.60 13.83
CA GLY A 370 -15.37 0.98 14.47
C GLY A 370 -15.49 2.30 15.21
N GLU A 371 -14.69 2.44 16.27
CA GLU A 371 -14.64 3.70 16.99
C GLU A 371 -13.19 4.09 17.35
N TYR A 372 -12.96 5.40 17.34
CA TYR A 372 -11.77 6.01 17.91
C TYR A 372 -12.16 6.86 19.10
N THR A 373 -11.40 6.76 20.21
CA THR A 373 -11.57 7.60 21.38
C THR A 373 -10.26 8.32 21.71
N HIS A 374 -10.32 9.65 21.87
CA HIS A 374 -9.17 10.48 22.24
C HIS A 374 -9.65 11.78 22.90
N ASP A 375 -9.05 12.15 24.06
CA ASP A 375 -9.38 13.39 24.77
C ASP A 375 -10.90 13.59 24.99
N SER A 376 -11.61 12.56 25.44
CA SER A 376 -13.07 12.57 25.66
C SER A 376 -13.90 12.80 24.38
N LYS A 377 -13.32 12.78 23.20
CA LYS A 377 -14.00 12.80 21.91
C LYS A 377 -14.06 11.39 21.33
N LYS A 378 -15.14 11.11 20.64
CA LYS A 378 -15.35 9.84 19.97
C LYS A 378 -15.72 10.06 18.52
N VAL A 379 -15.14 9.25 17.61
CA VAL A 379 -15.52 9.15 16.20
C VAL A 379 -15.93 7.73 15.94
N ILE A 380 -17.09 7.55 15.33
CA ILE A 380 -17.67 6.25 15.04
C ILE A 380 -17.86 6.14 13.52
N GLY A 381 -17.35 5.04 12.94
CA GLY A 381 -17.59 4.64 11.56
C GLY A 381 -18.51 3.42 11.52
N ILE A 382 -19.55 3.50 10.70
CA ILE A 382 -20.49 2.41 10.49
C ILE A 382 -20.64 2.19 8.99
N PHE A 383 -20.14 1.04 8.52
CA PHE A 383 -20.09 0.72 7.10
C PHE A 383 -20.83 -0.59 6.81
N ASN A 384 -21.81 -0.50 5.93
CA ASN A 384 -22.65 -1.64 5.54
C ASN A 384 -21.97 -2.39 4.39
N LEU A 385 -21.12 -3.35 4.75
CA LEU A 385 -20.27 -4.08 3.81
C LEU A 385 -20.98 -5.23 3.09
N GLY A 386 -22.17 -5.62 3.57
CA GLY A 386 -22.99 -6.70 3.01
C GLY A 386 -24.38 -6.26 2.52
N LYS A 387 -24.71 -4.96 2.51
CA LYS A 387 -26.04 -4.42 2.17
C LYS A 387 -27.14 -4.91 3.12
N GLU A 388 -26.82 -5.00 4.38
CA GLU A 388 -27.72 -5.40 5.45
C GLU A 388 -28.87 -4.39 5.65
N THR A 389 -30.00 -4.89 6.15
CA THR A 389 -31.17 -4.09 6.45
C THR A 389 -31.62 -4.24 7.91
N GLY A 390 -32.54 -3.35 8.35
CA GLY A 390 -33.09 -3.35 9.72
C GLY A 390 -32.23 -2.53 10.67
N PHE A 391 -32.15 -2.95 11.94
CA PHE A 391 -31.55 -2.17 13.02
C PHE A 391 -30.37 -2.91 13.65
N ILE A 392 -29.44 -2.12 14.22
CA ILE A 392 -28.40 -2.57 15.13
C ILE A 392 -28.48 -1.79 16.45
N GLU A 393 -28.08 -2.42 17.55
CA GLU A 393 -27.90 -1.76 18.84
C GLU A 393 -26.56 -1.03 18.87
N VAL A 394 -26.58 0.25 19.23
CA VAL A 394 -25.40 1.10 19.26
C VAL A 394 -25.27 1.81 20.62
N ASN A 395 -24.03 2.01 21.07
CA ASN A 395 -23.76 2.83 22.27
C ASN A 395 -23.48 4.28 21.83
N ILE A 396 -24.50 4.91 21.24
CA ILE A 396 -24.50 6.31 20.80
C ILE A 396 -25.72 6.96 21.45
N PRO A 397 -25.60 8.19 22.00
CA PRO A 397 -26.76 8.88 22.62
C PRO A 397 -27.93 8.99 21.65
N ASP A 398 -29.14 8.77 22.18
CA ASP A 398 -30.37 8.99 21.41
C ASP A 398 -30.46 10.44 20.93
N GLY A 399 -30.99 10.60 19.72
CA GLY A 399 -31.12 11.92 19.08
C GLY A 399 -30.79 11.92 17.60
N THR A 400 -30.61 13.13 17.08
CA THR A 400 -30.21 13.37 15.69
C THR A 400 -28.74 13.75 15.62
N HIS A 401 -27.97 12.98 14.87
CA HIS A 401 -26.54 13.16 14.61
C HIS A 401 -26.32 13.53 13.15
N ILE A 402 -25.21 14.18 12.84
CA ILE A 402 -24.87 14.54 11.46
C ILE A 402 -23.79 13.63 10.93
N ASN A 403 -24.10 12.91 9.84
CA ASN A 403 -23.11 12.12 9.11
C ASN A 403 -22.07 13.04 8.47
N LYS A 404 -20.80 12.90 8.86
CA LYS A 404 -19.72 13.77 8.39
C LYS A 404 -19.30 13.54 6.94
N LEU A 405 -19.66 12.40 6.37
CA LEU A 405 -19.44 12.14 4.94
C LEU A 405 -20.46 12.85 4.05
N THR A 406 -21.75 12.79 4.43
CA THR A 406 -22.85 13.21 3.57
C THR A 406 -23.54 14.51 4.00
N GLY A 407 -23.34 14.93 5.26
CA GLY A 407 -24.07 16.04 5.87
C GLY A 407 -25.53 15.71 6.24
N LYS A 408 -26.00 14.49 5.99
CA LYS A 408 -27.37 14.05 6.29
C LYS A 408 -27.54 13.74 7.78
N GLU A 409 -28.80 13.83 8.23
CA GLU A 409 -29.18 13.43 9.58
C GLU A 409 -29.18 11.90 9.71
N VAL A 410 -28.68 11.44 10.85
CA VAL A 410 -28.72 10.04 11.31
C VAL A 410 -29.43 10.03 12.64
N ARG A 411 -30.52 9.29 12.78
CA ARG A 411 -31.34 9.25 13.97
C ARG A 411 -31.04 7.98 14.78
N ILE A 412 -30.77 8.16 16.07
CA ILE A 412 -30.65 7.08 17.06
C ILE A 412 -31.88 7.17 17.96
N LEU A 413 -32.58 6.05 18.13
CA LEU A 413 -33.77 5.96 18.96
C LEU A 413 -33.75 4.64 19.75
N ASP A 414 -33.94 4.70 21.06
CA ASP A 414 -33.88 3.56 21.97
C ASP A 414 -32.58 2.75 21.80
N SER A 415 -31.46 3.45 21.68
CA SER A 415 -30.12 2.88 21.39
C SER A 415 -30.06 2.05 20.10
N LYS A 416 -30.93 2.30 19.13
CA LYS A 416 -30.98 1.60 17.84
C LYS A 416 -30.70 2.54 16.69
N LEU A 417 -29.90 2.05 15.74
CA LEU A 417 -29.64 2.69 14.46
C LEU A 417 -30.25 1.84 13.34
N GLU A 418 -31.04 2.48 12.48
CA GLU A 418 -31.47 1.85 11.22
C GLU A 418 -30.29 1.83 10.24
N LEU A 419 -30.04 0.65 9.65
CA LEU A 419 -28.93 0.47 8.71
C LEU A 419 -29.19 1.21 7.42
N SER A 420 -28.17 1.98 7.01
CA SER A 420 -28.15 2.70 5.75
C SER A 420 -27.32 1.97 4.70
N LEU A 421 -27.62 2.18 3.43
CA LEU A 421 -26.75 1.80 2.32
C LEU A 421 -25.64 2.84 2.08
N GLU A 422 -25.72 4.01 2.72
CA GLU A 422 -24.65 5.02 2.69
C GLU A 422 -23.68 4.80 3.87
N PRO A 423 -22.37 4.99 3.68
CA PRO A 423 -21.41 4.93 4.78
C PRO A 423 -21.67 6.06 5.79
N ILE A 424 -21.49 5.77 7.08
CA ILE A 424 -21.77 6.71 8.17
C ILE A 424 -20.48 6.96 8.98
N ILE A 425 -20.15 8.25 9.19
CA ILE A 425 -19.14 8.66 10.18
C ILE A 425 -19.77 9.75 11.08
N LEU A 426 -19.76 9.47 12.38
CA LEU A 426 -20.33 10.35 13.41
C LEU A 426 -19.24 10.85 14.37
N TRP A 427 -19.35 12.09 14.80
CA TRP A 427 -18.63 12.63 15.96
C TRP A 427 -19.60 12.68 17.15
N VAL A 428 -19.19 12.04 18.26
CA VAL A 428 -20.01 11.86 19.46
C VAL A 428 -19.30 12.43 20.69
#